data_202a5e37e44c90913acc89e7cb72e709
#
_entry.id   202a5e37e44c90913acc89e7cb72e709
#
_cell.length_a   1.000
_cell.length_b   1.000
_cell.length_c   1.000
_cell.angle_alpha   90.00
_cell.angle_beta   90.00
_cell.angle_gamma   90.00
#
_symmetry.space_group_name_H-M   'P 1'
#
loop_
_entity.id
_entity.type
_entity.pdbx_description
1 polymer ?
#
loop_
_entity_poly.entity_id
_entity_poly.type
_entity_poly.pdbx_seq_one_letter_code
_entity_poly.pdbx_strand_id
1 'polypeptide(L)'
;MDNFFGFRIVENLQKMDKDIQRKQLKYHNKRVMVSKEFTFDAAHHLHCYEGKCKNLHGHTYKVVFGISGYVNEIGLAIDFGDIKEIWKNEIEIYLDHRYLNETLPAMNTTAENMVVWIYEKMTEALTKDNRANEYKGARVEFVRLFETPTSYAEVRREWMLDE
;
A
#
# COMPACT_ATOMS: atom_id res chain seq x y z
N MET A 1 -42.42 0.00 -10.03
CA MET A 1 -41.19 0.07 -10.83
C MET A 1 -40.00 -0.05 -9.90
N ASP A 2 -39.56 -1.26 -9.75
CA ASP A 2 -38.58 -1.55 -8.71
C ASP A 2 -37.19 -1.19 -9.19
N ASN A 3 -36.79 -0.02 -8.81
CA ASN A 3 -35.45 0.51 -9.09
C ASN A 3 -34.43 0.02 -8.06
N PHE A 4 -34.46 -1.22 -7.71
CA PHE A 4 -33.38 -1.81 -6.95
C PHE A 4 -32.26 -2.22 -7.89
N PHE A 5 -31.43 -1.25 -8.18
CA PHE A 5 -30.25 -1.44 -9.02
C PHE A 5 -29.42 -2.65 -8.56
N GLY A 6 -29.33 -2.86 -7.25
CA GLY A 6 -28.67 -4.04 -6.68
C GLY A 6 -29.34 -5.36 -7.02
N PHE A 7 -30.65 -5.44 -7.02
CA PHE A 7 -31.37 -6.66 -7.36
C PHE A 7 -31.23 -7.04 -8.84
N ARG A 8 -31.19 -6.05 -9.72
CA ARG A 8 -30.93 -6.31 -11.14
C ARG A 8 -29.55 -6.87 -11.39
N ILE A 9 -28.57 -6.40 -10.64
CA ILE A 9 -27.20 -6.95 -10.72
C ILE A 9 -27.20 -8.41 -10.26
N VAL A 10 -27.86 -8.73 -9.14
CA VAL A 10 -27.95 -10.09 -8.63
C VAL A 10 -28.73 -11.00 -9.58
N GLU A 11 -29.85 -10.55 -10.11
CA GLU A 11 -30.64 -11.30 -11.11
C GLU A 11 -29.84 -11.53 -12.39
N ASN A 12 -29.10 -10.54 -12.84
CA ASN A 12 -28.26 -10.67 -14.01
C ASN A 12 -27.10 -11.62 -13.76
N LEU A 13 -26.50 -11.61 -12.58
CA LEU A 13 -25.47 -12.57 -12.19
C LEU A 13 -26.01 -14.01 -12.16
N GLN A 14 -27.23 -14.21 -11.65
CA GLN A 14 -27.86 -15.53 -11.63
C GLN A 14 -28.28 -16.01 -13.02
N LYS A 15 -28.56 -15.08 -13.94
CA LYS A 15 -28.88 -15.39 -15.36
C LYS A 15 -27.63 -15.42 -16.24
N MET A 16 -26.49 -15.05 -15.70
CA MET A 16 -25.20 -15.11 -16.39
C MET A 16 -24.64 -16.54 -16.39
N ASP A 17 -25.38 -17.50 -16.93
CA ASP A 17 -24.81 -18.76 -17.39
C ASP A 17 -23.78 -18.56 -18.52
N LYS A 18 -23.39 -17.30 -18.75
CA LYS A 18 -22.51 -16.85 -19.83
C LYS A 18 -21.31 -16.13 -19.31
N ASP A 19 -20.74 -16.60 -18.21
CA ASP A 19 -19.44 -16.12 -17.83
C ASP A 19 -18.46 -16.39 -18.96
N ILE A 20 -17.73 -15.36 -19.30
CA ILE A 20 -16.67 -15.47 -20.30
C ILE A 20 -15.58 -16.37 -19.72
N GLN A 21 -15.22 -17.41 -20.43
CA GLN A 21 -14.13 -18.29 -20.01
C GLN A 21 -12.80 -17.56 -20.11
N ARG A 22 -11.87 -17.88 -19.22
CA ARG A 22 -10.52 -17.27 -19.17
C ARG A 22 -9.87 -17.12 -20.54
N LYS A 23 -9.94 -18.14 -21.37
CA LYS A 23 -9.38 -18.15 -22.74
C LYS A 23 -10.00 -17.12 -23.69
N GLN A 24 -11.18 -16.59 -23.34
CA GLN A 24 -11.89 -15.59 -24.13
C GLN A 24 -11.57 -14.15 -23.70
N LEU A 25 -10.96 -14.00 -22.51
CA LEU A 25 -10.56 -12.70 -21.99
C LEU A 25 -9.37 -12.18 -22.78
N LYS A 26 -9.41 -10.89 -23.10
CA LYS A 26 -8.32 -10.17 -23.74
C LYS A 26 -7.78 -9.13 -22.78
N TYR A 27 -6.48 -8.99 -22.73
CA TYR A 27 -5.82 -7.99 -21.91
C TYR A 27 -4.64 -7.38 -22.67
N HIS A 28 -4.22 -6.22 -22.24
CA HIS A 28 -3.05 -5.56 -22.79
C HIS A 28 -1.76 -6.11 -22.19
N ASN A 29 -0.63 -5.75 -22.78
CA ASN A 29 0.71 -6.13 -22.31
C ASN A 29 1.49 -4.96 -21.69
N LYS A 30 0.79 -3.95 -21.23
CA LYS A 30 1.40 -2.76 -20.65
C LYS A 30 1.56 -2.90 -19.15
N ARG A 31 2.60 -2.28 -18.61
CA ARG A 31 2.73 -2.08 -17.17
C ARG A 31 1.73 -1.02 -16.73
N VAL A 32 1.03 -1.28 -15.66
CA VAL A 32 0.12 -0.32 -15.02
C VAL A 32 0.49 -0.17 -13.56
N MET A 33 0.15 0.96 -12.99
CA MET A 33 0.33 1.21 -11.57
C MET A 33 -1.03 1.30 -10.90
N VAL A 34 -1.17 0.60 -9.79
CA VAL A 34 -2.30 0.73 -8.87
C VAL A 34 -1.85 1.47 -7.62
N SER A 35 -2.76 2.17 -6.99
CA SER A 35 -2.48 2.89 -5.75
C SER A 35 -3.46 2.48 -4.67
N LYS A 36 -2.95 2.31 -3.47
CA LYS A 36 -3.73 2.02 -2.27
C LYS A 36 -3.23 2.89 -1.13
N GLU A 37 -4.15 3.42 -0.35
CA GLU A 37 -3.81 4.24 0.81
C GLU A 37 -4.39 3.67 2.09
N PHE A 38 -3.70 3.94 3.19
CA PHE A 38 -4.08 3.53 4.54
C PHE A 38 -3.82 4.68 5.50
N THR A 39 -4.50 4.67 6.64
CA THR A 39 -4.27 5.61 7.73
C THR A 39 -3.90 4.85 9.00
N PHE A 40 -3.10 5.48 9.84
CA PHE A 40 -2.78 4.97 11.17
C PHE A 40 -2.53 6.12 12.14
N ASP A 41 -2.79 5.89 13.41
CA ASP A 41 -2.53 6.84 14.48
C ASP A 41 -1.31 6.37 15.27
N ALA A 42 -0.36 7.25 15.50
CA ALA A 42 0.84 6.91 16.26
C ALA A 42 1.42 8.12 16.98
N ALA A 43 2.18 7.84 18.03
CA ALA A 43 2.91 8.84 18.80
C ALA A 43 4.41 8.68 18.58
N HIS A 44 5.13 9.79 18.61
CA HIS A 44 6.59 9.82 18.52
C HIS A 44 7.18 11.08 19.14
N HIS A 45 8.49 11.10 19.25
CA HIS A 45 9.27 12.31 19.48
C HIS A 45 10.57 12.24 18.68
N LEU A 46 11.18 13.39 18.43
CA LEU A 46 12.46 13.47 17.73
C LEU A 46 13.61 13.64 18.70
N HIS A 47 14.63 12.80 18.55
CA HIS A 47 15.90 12.92 19.26
C HIS A 47 16.73 14.06 18.66
N CYS A 48 17.54 14.71 19.50
CA CYS A 48 18.50 15.73 19.07
C CYS A 48 17.86 16.89 18.28
N TYR A 49 16.62 17.20 18.57
CA TYR A 49 15.84 18.23 17.87
C TYR A 49 15.45 19.34 18.86
N GLU A 50 15.67 20.59 18.46
CA GLU A 50 15.36 21.79 19.25
C GLU A 50 14.08 22.48 18.79
N GLY A 51 12.96 21.82 18.92
CA GLY A 51 11.66 22.33 18.54
C GLY A 51 10.55 21.58 19.24
N LYS A 52 9.30 21.89 18.90
CA LYS A 52 8.12 21.25 19.51
C LYS A 52 8.12 19.74 19.37
N CYS A 53 8.64 19.21 18.27
CA CYS A 53 8.69 17.78 17.97
C CYS A 53 9.66 16.99 18.85
N LYS A 54 10.49 17.66 19.66
CA LYS A 54 11.26 17.06 20.75
C LYS A 54 10.35 16.42 21.79
N ASN A 55 9.16 16.96 22.01
CA ASN A 55 8.20 16.46 22.97
C ASN A 55 7.35 15.36 22.35
N LEU A 56 6.91 14.44 23.20
CA LEU A 56 5.98 13.39 22.78
C LEU A 56 4.68 13.99 22.23
N HIS A 57 4.32 13.61 21.03
CA HIS A 57 3.10 14.04 20.36
C HIS A 57 2.64 12.96 19.39
N GLY A 58 1.45 13.10 18.84
CA GLY A 58 0.87 12.15 17.93
C GLY A 58 0.36 12.77 16.64
N HIS A 59 0.22 11.93 15.64
CA HIS A 59 -0.36 12.28 14.34
C HIS A 59 -1.29 11.18 13.86
N THR A 60 -2.24 11.57 13.03
CA THR A 60 -2.92 10.64 12.13
C THR A 60 -2.18 10.66 10.80
N TYR A 61 -1.43 9.61 10.56
CA TYR A 61 -0.65 9.44 9.33
C TYR A 61 -1.51 8.88 8.21
N LYS A 62 -1.15 9.22 6.99
CA LYS A 62 -1.67 8.55 5.79
C LYS A 62 -0.50 8.08 4.94
N VAL A 63 -0.53 6.81 4.56
CA VAL A 63 0.46 6.24 3.65
C VAL A 63 -0.20 5.93 2.31
N VAL A 64 0.48 6.24 1.23
CA VAL A 64 0.06 5.94 -0.14
C VAL A 64 1.11 5.08 -0.81
N PHE A 65 0.71 3.92 -1.28
CA PHE A 65 1.56 3.02 -2.06
C PHE A 65 1.22 3.14 -3.54
N GLY A 66 2.24 3.23 -4.39
CA GLY A 66 2.14 2.99 -5.82
C GLY A 66 2.84 1.67 -6.15
N ILE A 67 2.09 0.71 -6.65
CA ILE A 67 2.61 -0.61 -7.02
C ILE A 67 2.29 -0.86 -8.48
N SER A 68 3.31 -1.16 -9.28
CA SER A 68 3.13 -1.45 -10.69
C SER A 68 3.36 -2.92 -11.01
N GLY A 69 2.77 -3.37 -12.08
CA GLY A 69 2.94 -4.71 -12.60
C GLY A 69 2.29 -4.88 -13.95
N TYR A 70 2.49 -6.04 -14.54
CA TYR A 70 1.77 -6.45 -15.74
C TYR A 70 0.51 -7.19 -15.31
N VAL A 71 -0.59 -6.93 -16.01
CA VAL A 71 -1.84 -7.60 -15.68
C VAL A 71 -1.76 -9.10 -15.93
N ASN A 72 -2.40 -9.87 -15.07
CA ASN A 72 -2.56 -11.30 -15.24
C ASN A 72 -3.69 -11.62 -16.22
N GLU A 73 -4.04 -12.90 -16.34
CA GLU A 73 -5.04 -13.39 -17.28
C GLU A 73 -6.44 -12.81 -17.08
N ILE A 74 -6.73 -12.29 -15.88
CA ILE A 74 -8.02 -11.66 -15.57
C ILE A 74 -7.94 -10.13 -15.48
N GLY A 75 -6.80 -9.56 -15.83
CA GLY A 75 -6.62 -8.11 -15.89
C GLY A 75 -6.17 -7.45 -14.59
N LEU A 76 -5.64 -8.21 -13.62
CA LEU A 76 -5.13 -7.67 -12.35
C LEU A 76 -3.61 -7.56 -12.38
N ALA A 77 -3.08 -6.38 -12.10
CA ALA A 77 -1.66 -6.18 -11.83
C ALA A 77 -1.30 -6.68 -10.42
N ILE A 78 -2.13 -6.37 -9.46
CA ILE A 78 -2.14 -6.89 -8.10
C ILE A 78 -3.53 -6.67 -7.48
N ASP A 79 -3.99 -7.58 -6.67
CA ASP A 79 -5.24 -7.41 -5.95
C ASP A 79 -5.08 -6.41 -4.80
N PHE A 80 -6.00 -5.45 -4.70
CA PHE A 80 -6.01 -4.48 -3.60
C PHE A 80 -6.16 -5.16 -2.23
N GLY A 81 -6.86 -6.29 -2.17
CA GLY A 81 -6.99 -7.10 -0.96
C GLY A 81 -5.66 -7.66 -0.48
N ASP A 82 -4.79 -8.05 -1.40
CA ASP A 82 -3.44 -8.55 -1.06
C ASP A 82 -2.55 -7.43 -0.55
N ILE A 83 -2.62 -6.25 -1.12
CA ILE A 83 -1.91 -5.07 -0.60
C ILE A 83 -2.37 -4.77 0.84
N LYS A 84 -3.68 -4.82 1.08
CA LYS A 84 -4.25 -4.60 2.41
C LYS A 84 -3.80 -5.65 3.42
N GLU A 85 -3.74 -6.90 3.02
CA GLU A 85 -3.28 -7.98 3.89
C GLU A 85 -1.80 -7.84 4.27
N ILE A 86 -0.95 -7.51 3.29
CA ILE A 86 0.46 -7.20 3.55
C ILE A 86 0.59 -6.03 4.50
N TRP A 87 -0.12 -4.94 4.24
CA TRP A 87 -0.12 -3.77 5.11
C TRP A 87 -0.44 -4.15 6.55
N LYS A 88 -1.53 -4.85 6.77
CA LYS A 88 -1.99 -5.22 8.13
C LYS A 88 -1.03 -6.14 8.85
N ASN A 89 -0.49 -7.14 8.16
CA ASN A 89 0.29 -8.19 8.79
C ASN A 89 1.76 -7.83 8.95
N GLU A 90 2.32 -7.04 8.04
CA GLU A 90 3.76 -6.79 7.97
C GLU A 90 4.17 -5.38 8.36
N ILE A 91 3.25 -4.40 8.33
CA ILE A 91 3.59 -2.99 8.49
C ILE A 91 2.77 -2.34 9.61
N GLU A 92 1.45 -2.38 9.51
CA GLU A 92 0.54 -1.71 10.44
C GLU A 92 0.76 -2.13 11.89
N ILE A 93 1.09 -3.39 12.13
CA ILE A 93 1.35 -3.92 13.47
C ILE A 93 2.47 -3.19 14.23
N TYR A 94 3.38 -2.55 13.51
CA TYR A 94 4.48 -1.76 14.09
C TYR A 94 4.16 -0.28 14.20
N LEU A 95 3.08 0.18 13.57
CA LEU A 95 2.79 1.60 13.42
C LEU A 95 1.52 2.03 14.15
N ASP A 96 0.41 1.34 13.92
CA ASP A 96 -0.90 1.79 14.38
C ASP A 96 -1.06 1.62 15.89
N HIS A 97 -1.44 2.72 16.55
CA HIS A 97 -1.57 2.81 18.01
C HIS A 97 -0.28 2.44 18.75
N ARG A 98 0.86 2.80 18.18
CA ARG A 98 2.18 2.52 18.74
C ARG A 98 2.93 3.82 19.10
N TYR A 99 3.89 3.65 20.00
CA TYR A 99 4.96 4.60 20.23
C TYR A 99 6.12 4.24 19.30
N LEU A 100 6.27 5.00 18.23
CA LEU A 100 7.13 4.65 17.09
C LEU A 100 8.61 4.54 17.48
N ASN A 101 9.06 5.32 18.47
CA ASN A 101 10.44 5.25 18.96
C ASN A 101 10.79 3.90 19.61
N GLU A 102 9.80 3.12 20.01
CA GLU A 102 9.98 1.77 20.55
C GLU A 102 9.83 0.67 19.51
N THR A 103 8.90 0.85 18.56
CA THR A 103 8.52 -0.22 17.63
C THR A 103 9.32 -0.22 16.34
N LEU A 104 9.90 0.92 15.96
CA LEU A 104 10.75 1.03 14.78
C LEU A 104 12.24 0.86 15.15
N PRO A 105 13.10 0.59 14.17
CA PRO A 105 14.54 0.56 14.40
C PRO A 105 15.07 1.86 15.05
N ALA A 106 16.25 1.78 15.66
CA ALA A 106 16.89 2.93 16.28
C ALA A 106 17.20 4.02 15.25
N MET A 107 16.26 4.95 15.10
CA MET A 107 16.34 6.10 14.20
C MET A 107 15.47 7.22 14.73
N ASN A 108 15.68 8.45 14.27
CA ASN A 108 14.64 9.45 14.42
C ASN A 108 13.42 9.08 13.60
N THR A 109 12.25 9.10 14.21
CA THR A 109 10.98 8.71 13.58
C THR A 109 10.39 9.87 12.77
N THR A 110 11.23 10.48 11.96
CA THR A 110 10.82 11.48 10.97
C THR A 110 10.05 10.81 9.83
N ALA A 111 9.20 11.55 9.15
CA ALA A 111 8.50 11.02 7.97
C ALA A 111 9.49 10.53 6.91
N GLU A 112 10.65 11.20 6.79
CA GLU A 112 11.72 10.86 5.85
C GLU A 112 12.33 9.49 6.13
N ASN A 113 12.60 9.17 7.38
CA ASN A 113 13.13 7.87 7.77
C ASN A 113 12.05 6.78 7.72
N MET A 114 10.86 7.10 8.18
CA MET A 114 9.74 6.15 8.21
C MET A 114 9.30 5.74 6.81
N VAL A 115 9.26 6.66 5.85
CA VAL A 115 8.83 6.35 4.48
C VAL A 115 9.76 5.34 3.79
N VAL A 116 11.05 5.42 4.05
CA VAL A 116 12.04 4.45 3.55
C VAL A 116 11.81 3.08 4.19
N TRP A 117 11.64 3.04 5.50
CA TRP A 117 11.35 1.79 6.21
C TRP A 117 10.06 1.12 5.70
N ILE A 118 9.00 1.90 5.48
CA ILE A 118 7.73 1.39 4.93
C ILE A 118 7.93 0.84 3.51
N TYR A 119 8.69 1.56 2.68
CA TYR A 119 9.03 1.11 1.33
C TYR A 119 9.75 -0.24 1.34
N GLU A 120 10.76 -0.38 2.18
CA GLU A 120 11.54 -1.61 2.33
C GLU A 120 10.66 -2.77 2.80
N LYS A 121 9.80 -2.54 3.79
CA LYS A 121 8.89 -3.57 4.30
C LYS A 121 7.88 -4.05 3.26
N MET A 122 7.29 -3.14 2.50
CA MET A 122 6.36 -3.53 1.44
C MET A 122 7.09 -4.27 0.32
N THR A 123 8.26 -3.81 -0.07
CA THR A 123 9.09 -4.46 -1.09
C THR A 123 9.49 -5.87 -0.66
N GLU A 124 9.96 -6.02 0.57
CA GLU A 124 10.32 -7.31 1.14
C GLU A 124 9.13 -8.28 1.17
N ALA A 125 7.97 -7.82 1.62
CA ALA A 125 6.76 -8.62 1.68
C ALA A 125 6.28 -9.07 0.30
N LEU A 126 6.35 -8.20 -0.70
CA LEU A 126 6.00 -8.55 -2.08
C LEU A 126 6.94 -9.59 -2.68
N THR A 127 8.22 -9.61 -2.28
CA THR A 127 9.20 -10.57 -2.79
C THR A 127 9.20 -11.89 -2.04
N LYS A 128 8.92 -11.87 -0.74
CA LYS A 128 8.92 -13.09 0.10
C LYS A 128 7.69 -13.96 -0.10
N ASP A 129 6.58 -13.37 -0.45
CA ASP A 129 5.34 -14.10 -0.61
C ASP A 129 5.30 -14.78 -1.98
N ASN A 130 4.82 -16.00 -2.04
CA ASN A 130 4.52 -16.70 -3.29
C ASN A 130 3.57 -15.90 -4.21
N ARG A 131 2.95 -14.88 -3.67
CA ARG A 131 2.13 -13.90 -4.38
C ARG A 131 2.90 -13.11 -5.43
N ALA A 132 4.18 -12.82 -5.19
CA ALA A 132 5.03 -12.19 -6.22
C ALA A 132 5.15 -13.06 -7.48
N ASN A 133 5.01 -14.37 -7.34
CA ASN A 133 4.98 -15.30 -8.46
C ASN A 133 3.63 -15.32 -9.19
N GLU A 134 2.56 -14.88 -8.52
CA GLU A 134 1.23 -14.73 -9.11
C GLU A 134 1.07 -13.43 -9.88
N TYR A 135 1.84 -12.40 -9.51
CA TYR A 135 1.78 -11.08 -10.11
C TYR A 135 3.04 -10.78 -10.92
N LYS A 136 2.91 -10.73 -12.22
CA LYS A 136 4.02 -10.51 -13.16
C LYS A 136 4.66 -9.15 -12.95
N GLY A 137 5.89 -9.16 -12.43
CA GLY A 137 6.69 -7.95 -12.29
C GLY A 137 6.11 -6.93 -11.32
N ALA A 138 5.34 -7.36 -10.31
CA ALA A 138 4.84 -6.48 -9.28
C ALA A 138 5.99 -5.87 -8.48
N ARG A 139 5.98 -4.55 -8.33
CA ARG A 139 7.01 -3.82 -7.60
C ARG A 139 6.48 -2.52 -7.04
N VAL A 140 7.03 -2.10 -5.91
CA VAL A 140 6.74 -0.78 -5.35
C VAL A 140 7.41 0.29 -6.18
N GLU A 141 6.65 1.23 -6.70
CA GLU A 141 7.16 2.37 -7.46
C GLU A 141 7.41 3.58 -6.58
N PHE A 142 6.51 3.82 -5.62
CA PHE A 142 6.68 4.88 -4.64
C PHE A 142 5.90 4.60 -3.36
N VAL A 143 6.33 5.26 -2.31
CA VAL A 143 5.56 5.40 -1.06
C VAL A 143 5.54 6.87 -0.68
N ARG A 144 4.39 7.38 -0.27
CA ARG A 144 4.22 8.69 0.36
C ARG A 144 3.72 8.49 1.78
N LEU A 145 4.35 9.15 2.72
CA LEU A 145 3.91 9.18 4.11
C LEU A 145 3.55 10.60 4.50
N PHE A 146 2.26 10.84 4.66
CA PHE A 146 1.73 12.10 5.18
C PHE A 146 1.77 12.06 6.70
N GLU A 147 2.53 12.95 7.31
CA GLU A 147 2.52 13.17 8.74
C GLU A 147 1.34 14.05 9.15
N THR A 148 1.00 15.02 8.31
CA THR A 148 -0.18 15.86 8.40
C THR A 148 -0.91 15.86 7.06
N PRO A 149 -2.16 16.36 6.97
CA PRO A 149 -2.87 16.44 5.68
C PRO A 149 -2.15 17.23 4.59
N THR A 150 -1.22 18.10 4.96
CA THR A 150 -0.53 19.01 4.03
C THR A 150 0.96 18.76 3.87
N SER A 151 1.53 17.77 4.60
CA SER A 151 2.96 17.54 4.60
C SER A 151 3.28 16.06 4.48
N TYR A 152 4.08 15.69 3.52
CA TYR A 152 4.50 14.30 3.32
C TYR A 152 5.96 14.19 2.92
N ALA A 153 6.54 13.04 3.21
CA ALA A 153 7.79 12.57 2.63
C ALA A 153 7.49 11.49 1.58
N GLU A 154 8.30 11.42 0.55
CA GLU A 154 8.14 10.44 -0.53
C GLU A 154 9.47 9.76 -0.80
N VAL A 155 9.41 8.48 -1.11
CA VAL A 155 10.51 7.71 -1.67
C VAL A 155 10.04 7.06 -2.97
N ARG A 156 10.92 7.00 -3.95
CA ARG A 156 10.66 6.39 -5.26
C ARG A 156 11.63 5.27 -5.53
N ARG A 157 11.17 4.29 -6.29
CA ARG A 157 11.95 3.12 -6.64
C ARG A 157 13.30 3.49 -7.28
N GLU A 158 13.34 4.42 -8.22
CA GLU A 158 14.55 4.85 -8.88
C GLU A 158 15.60 5.41 -7.91
N TRP A 159 15.16 6.08 -6.83
CA TRP A 159 16.07 6.62 -5.81
C TRP A 159 16.65 5.54 -4.89
N MET A 160 15.96 4.41 -4.77
CA MET A 160 16.40 3.29 -3.93
C MET A 160 17.37 2.35 -4.65
N LEU A 161 17.49 2.48 -5.97
CA LEU A 161 18.35 1.63 -6.79
C LEU A 161 19.71 2.27 -7.12
N ASP A 162 19.87 3.55 -6.87
CA ASP A 162 21.07 4.33 -7.22
C ASP A 162 22.18 4.28 -6.16
N GLU A 163 22.11 3.35 -5.21
CA GLU A 163 23.15 3.12 -4.20
C GLU A 163 24.00 1.90 -4.49
#